data_d4b4a1f5482138b5fcfd13cb08dcba0c
#
_entry.id   d4b4a1f5482138b5fcfd13cb08dcba0c
#
_cell.length_a   1.000
_cell.length_b   1.000
_cell.length_c   1.000
_cell.angle_alpha   90.00
_cell.angle_beta   90.00
_cell.angle_gamma   90.00
#
_symmetry.space_group_name_H-M   'P 1'
#
loop_
_entity.id
_entity.type
_entity.pdbx_description
1 polymer ?
#
loop_
_entity_poly.entity_id
_entity_poly.type
_entity_poly.pdbx_seq_one_letter_code
_entity_poly.pdbx_strand_id
1 'polypeptide(L)'
;PILAKAILGSRELGSYLSPNQVLNYVEAHDNYNLHDLLATLHPTEDQASIMKKVETATAMNLLMQGMAFMELGQEFGRTKLVPTGENGELTHDDRERAMNSYNAPDAVNQVDWDLINERQESIDFIRQIIRLKTQTSAFSYPTYEEVYRHVFVHTAIQNSGWIVYEIQGTKEHFLVVFNAKG
;
A
#
# COMPACT_ATOMS: atom_id res chain seq x y z
N PRO A 1 4.94 11.68 -14.64
CA PRO A 1 3.94 10.71 -14.17
C PRO A 1 3.53 11.02 -12.74
N ILE A 2 2.27 10.77 -12.37
CA ILE A 2 1.73 11.05 -11.02
C ILE A 2 2.53 10.28 -9.96
N LEU A 3 2.84 9.02 -10.22
CA LEU A 3 3.57 8.16 -9.28
C LEU A 3 4.98 8.67 -8.98
N ALA A 4 5.71 9.20 -9.98
CA ALA A 4 7.01 9.83 -9.73
C ALA A 4 6.90 11.03 -8.79
N LYS A 5 5.85 11.83 -8.94
CA LYS A 5 5.57 12.98 -8.06
C LYS A 5 5.22 12.51 -6.64
N ALA A 6 4.47 11.41 -6.50
CA ALA A 6 4.15 10.82 -5.21
C ALA A 6 5.40 10.28 -4.49
N ILE A 7 6.29 9.58 -5.20
CA ILE A 7 7.58 9.12 -4.65
C ILE A 7 8.38 10.29 -4.06
N LEU A 8 8.35 11.45 -4.71
CA LEU A 8 9.04 12.67 -4.28
C LEU A 8 8.26 13.49 -3.22
N GLY A 9 7.23 12.93 -2.60
CA GLY A 9 6.46 13.58 -1.54
C GLY A 9 5.38 14.54 -2.05
N SER A 10 4.86 14.31 -3.24
CA SER A 10 3.64 14.94 -3.79
C SER A 10 3.64 16.49 -3.88
N ARG A 11 4.77 17.17 -3.79
CA ARG A 11 4.84 18.65 -3.84
C ARG A 11 4.08 19.25 -5.01
N GLU A 12 4.21 18.61 -6.18
CA GLU A 12 3.58 19.09 -7.42
C GLU A 12 2.11 18.66 -7.56
N LEU A 13 1.59 17.83 -6.64
CA LEU A 13 0.21 17.39 -6.64
C LEU A 13 -0.68 18.22 -5.70
N GLY A 14 -0.07 19.03 -4.82
CA GLY A 14 -0.74 19.90 -3.88
C GLY A 14 0.16 21.05 -3.39
N SER A 15 -0.39 21.94 -2.58
CA SER A 15 0.33 23.10 -2.04
C SER A 15 1.05 22.77 -0.73
N TYR A 16 1.78 21.66 -0.68
CA TYR A 16 2.51 21.23 0.49
C TYR A 16 3.85 21.98 0.64
N LEU A 17 4.16 22.42 1.86
CA LEU A 17 5.41 23.10 2.21
C LEU A 17 6.50 22.11 2.64
N SER A 18 6.11 20.91 3.05
CA SER A 18 7.01 19.84 3.50
C SER A 18 6.43 18.48 3.11
N PRO A 19 7.27 17.47 2.82
CA PRO A 19 6.81 16.09 2.64
C PRO A 19 6.01 15.57 3.84
N ASN A 20 6.32 16.03 5.05
CA ASN A 20 5.63 15.64 6.28
C ASN A 20 4.19 16.17 6.41
N GLN A 21 3.71 16.94 5.45
CA GLN A 21 2.30 17.32 5.32
C GLN A 21 1.51 16.34 4.43
N VAL A 22 2.19 15.37 3.81
CA VAL A 22 1.60 14.38 2.92
C VAL A 22 1.38 13.09 3.70
N LEU A 23 0.14 12.61 3.70
CA LEU A 23 -0.22 11.30 4.22
C LEU A 23 -0.43 10.34 3.04
N ASN A 24 0.49 9.40 2.88
CA ASN A 24 0.41 8.34 1.88
C ASN A 24 -0.35 7.15 2.45
N TYR A 25 -1.35 6.65 1.73
CA TYR A 25 -2.06 5.42 2.07
C TYR A 25 -2.65 4.78 0.82
N VAL A 26 -2.88 3.49 0.88
CA VAL A 26 -3.52 2.70 -0.18
C VAL A 26 -4.81 2.03 0.31
N GLU A 27 -5.06 2.10 1.61
CA GLU A 27 -6.21 1.55 2.29
C GLU A 27 -6.56 2.41 3.50
N ALA A 28 -7.84 2.58 3.78
CA ALA A 28 -8.39 3.20 4.97
C ALA A 28 -9.73 2.55 5.31
N HIS A 29 -10.36 2.96 6.43
CA HIS A 29 -11.64 2.40 6.88
C HIS A 29 -12.80 2.57 5.88
N ASP A 30 -12.74 3.59 5.01
CA ASP A 30 -13.71 3.80 3.92
C ASP A 30 -13.33 3.00 2.68
N ASN A 31 -14.32 2.65 1.88
CA ASN A 31 -14.20 1.85 0.67
C ASN A 31 -13.74 0.41 0.93
N TYR A 32 -13.33 -0.29 -0.12
CA TYR A 32 -12.74 -1.61 0.00
C TYR A 32 -11.39 -1.56 0.70
N ASN A 33 -11.09 -2.59 1.48
CA ASN A 33 -9.72 -2.89 1.82
C ASN A 33 -8.91 -3.17 0.56
N LEU A 34 -7.60 -2.98 0.59
CA LEU A 34 -6.72 -3.18 -0.57
C LEU A 34 -6.83 -4.60 -1.13
N HIS A 35 -6.87 -5.60 -0.26
CA HIS A 35 -7.11 -6.99 -0.62
C HIS A 35 -8.41 -7.17 -1.41
N ASP A 36 -9.52 -6.63 -0.90
CA ASP A 36 -10.85 -6.75 -1.51
C ASP A 36 -10.94 -6.05 -2.86
N LEU A 37 -10.31 -4.87 -2.96
CA LEU A 37 -10.21 -4.13 -4.22
C LEU A 37 -9.47 -4.96 -5.27
N LEU A 38 -8.30 -5.50 -4.91
CA LEU A 38 -7.48 -6.30 -5.83
C LEU A 38 -8.17 -7.59 -6.23
N ALA A 39 -8.79 -8.30 -5.28
CA ALA A 39 -9.55 -9.52 -5.57
C ALA A 39 -10.76 -9.24 -6.47
N THR A 40 -11.41 -8.08 -6.31
CA THR A 40 -12.53 -7.69 -7.18
C THR A 40 -12.06 -7.32 -8.59
N LEU A 41 -10.90 -6.68 -8.73
CA LEU A 41 -10.33 -6.31 -10.03
C LEU A 41 -9.70 -7.50 -10.77
N HIS A 42 -9.29 -8.52 -10.05
CA HIS A 42 -8.60 -9.70 -10.58
C HIS A 42 -9.29 -11.01 -10.14
N PRO A 43 -10.57 -11.23 -10.53
CA PRO A 43 -11.38 -12.32 -9.97
C PRO A 43 -10.93 -13.73 -10.37
N THR A 44 -9.98 -13.85 -11.31
CA THR A 44 -9.43 -15.13 -11.79
C THR A 44 -8.07 -15.44 -11.19
N GLU A 45 -7.50 -14.55 -10.41
CA GLU A 45 -6.21 -14.76 -9.76
C GLU A 45 -6.39 -15.50 -8.43
N ASP A 46 -5.39 -16.30 -8.09
CA ASP A 46 -5.36 -16.98 -6.80
C ASP A 46 -5.01 -16.03 -5.64
N GLN A 47 -5.27 -16.49 -4.44
CA GLN A 47 -5.05 -15.73 -3.20
C GLN A 47 -3.59 -15.32 -3.02
N ALA A 48 -2.63 -16.17 -3.41
CA ALA A 48 -1.21 -15.86 -3.28
C ALA A 48 -0.80 -14.71 -4.21
N SER A 49 -1.31 -14.70 -5.43
CA SER A 49 -1.10 -13.61 -6.40
C SER A 49 -1.70 -12.29 -5.90
N ILE A 50 -2.92 -12.32 -5.33
CA ILE A 50 -3.54 -11.13 -4.73
C ILE A 50 -2.67 -10.61 -3.57
N MET A 51 -2.21 -11.50 -2.67
CA MET A 51 -1.35 -11.08 -1.55
C MET A 51 -0.03 -10.46 -2.00
N LYS A 52 0.60 -10.97 -3.07
CA LYS A 52 1.80 -10.32 -3.64
C LYS A 52 1.54 -8.91 -4.14
N LYS A 53 0.37 -8.63 -4.67
CA LYS A 53 -0.05 -7.27 -5.06
C LYS A 53 -0.29 -6.38 -3.84
N VAL A 54 -0.92 -6.91 -2.77
CA VAL A 54 -1.08 -6.21 -1.49
C VAL A 54 0.28 -5.84 -0.90
N GLU A 55 1.21 -6.80 -0.82
CA GLU A 55 2.58 -6.58 -0.36
C GLU A 55 3.29 -5.48 -1.17
N THR A 56 3.21 -5.57 -2.49
CA THR A 56 3.85 -4.61 -3.39
C THR A 56 3.30 -3.20 -3.22
N ALA A 57 1.97 -3.04 -3.21
CA ALA A 57 1.34 -1.73 -3.05
C ALA A 57 1.61 -1.13 -1.66
N THR A 58 1.59 -1.96 -0.62
CA THR A 58 1.92 -1.56 0.75
C THR A 58 3.38 -1.13 0.87
N ALA A 59 4.32 -1.89 0.30
CA ALA A 59 5.74 -1.53 0.27
C ALA A 59 5.99 -0.21 -0.49
N MET A 60 5.31 -0.01 -1.63
CA MET A 60 5.38 1.25 -2.38
C MET A 60 4.90 2.42 -1.52
N ASN A 61 3.75 2.28 -0.85
CA ASN A 61 3.23 3.30 0.07
C ASN A 61 4.23 3.65 1.17
N LEU A 62 4.81 2.64 1.81
CA LEU A 62 5.77 2.82 2.90
C LEU A 62 7.07 3.49 2.46
N LEU A 63 7.58 3.19 1.27
CA LEU A 63 8.88 3.67 0.78
C LEU A 63 8.83 5.01 0.04
N MET A 64 7.66 5.61 -0.15
CA MET A 64 7.53 6.99 -0.64
C MET A 64 7.94 8.00 0.43
N GLN A 65 8.34 9.20 -0.01
CA GLN A 65 8.58 10.33 0.89
C GLN A 65 7.27 10.84 1.51
N GLY A 66 7.33 11.30 2.75
CA GLY A 66 6.17 11.71 3.53
C GLY A 66 5.76 10.70 4.59
N MET A 67 4.65 10.99 5.27
CA MET A 67 4.08 10.08 6.28
C MET A 67 3.38 8.91 5.58
N ALA A 68 3.47 7.73 6.14
CA ALA A 68 2.75 6.56 5.67
C ALA A 68 1.70 6.14 6.71
N PHE A 69 0.50 5.84 6.24
CA PHE A 69 -0.57 5.25 7.02
C PHE A 69 -0.86 3.84 6.50
N MET A 70 -1.17 2.94 7.42
CA MET A 70 -1.66 1.60 7.15
C MET A 70 -2.91 1.34 8.00
N GLU A 71 -3.93 0.79 7.40
CA GLU A 71 -5.10 0.28 8.11
C GLU A 71 -4.74 -1.04 8.81
N LEU A 72 -5.36 -1.28 9.97
CA LEU A 72 -5.16 -2.52 10.72
C LEU A 72 -5.60 -3.74 9.90
N GLY A 73 -4.70 -4.67 9.68
CA GLY A 73 -4.93 -5.89 8.91
C GLY A 73 -4.51 -5.81 7.46
N GLN A 74 -4.06 -4.65 6.98
CA GLN A 74 -3.55 -4.49 5.61
C GLN A 74 -2.36 -5.43 5.36
N GLU A 75 -1.49 -5.62 6.35
CA GLU A 75 -0.28 -6.46 6.29
C GLU A 75 -0.56 -7.96 6.09
N PHE A 76 -1.76 -8.39 6.42
CA PHE A 76 -2.21 -9.78 6.18
C PHE A 76 -3.48 -9.85 5.31
N GLY A 77 -3.82 -8.77 4.58
CA GLY A 77 -4.91 -8.76 3.62
C GLY A 77 -6.28 -9.00 4.27
N ARG A 78 -6.61 -8.25 5.33
CA ARG A 78 -7.94 -8.22 5.92
C ARG A 78 -9.00 -8.01 4.84
N THR A 79 -10.12 -8.70 4.96
CA THR A 79 -11.29 -8.56 4.08
C THR A 79 -12.52 -8.08 4.84
N LYS A 80 -13.37 -7.31 4.16
CA LYS A 80 -14.72 -6.93 4.59
C LYS A 80 -15.79 -7.64 3.73
N LEU A 81 -15.37 -8.45 2.76
CA LEU A 81 -16.26 -9.21 1.90
C LEU A 81 -16.74 -10.47 2.62
N VAL A 82 -17.98 -10.44 3.09
CA VAL A 82 -18.64 -11.57 3.76
C VAL A 82 -19.76 -12.06 2.86
N PRO A 83 -19.61 -13.23 2.20
CA PRO A 83 -20.62 -13.78 1.31
C PRO A 83 -21.91 -14.13 2.03
N THR A 84 -23.06 -13.64 1.53
CA THR A 84 -24.39 -13.97 2.03
C THR A 84 -25.28 -14.64 0.98
N GLY A 85 -24.80 -14.80 -0.24
CA GLY A 85 -25.52 -15.46 -1.32
C GLY A 85 -25.66 -16.97 -1.15
N GLU A 86 -26.56 -17.58 -1.88
CA GLU A 86 -26.70 -19.02 -1.95
C GLU A 86 -25.39 -19.64 -2.45
N ASN A 87 -24.95 -20.72 -1.83
CA ASN A 87 -23.66 -21.38 -2.11
C ASN A 87 -22.40 -20.55 -1.80
N GLY A 88 -22.48 -19.50 -0.99
CA GLY A 88 -21.33 -18.71 -0.57
C GLY A 88 -20.82 -17.72 -1.62
N GLU A 89 -21.67 -17.30 -2.53
CA GLU A 89 -21.32 -16.26 -3.49
C GLU A 89 -21.49 -14.86 -2.90
N LEU A 90 -20.68 -13.92 -3.39
CA LEU A 90 -20.78 -12.50 -3.03
C LEU A 90 -21.89 -11.82 -3.82
N THR A 91 -22.91 -11.35 -3.10
CA THR A 91 -24.00 -10.56 -3.66
C THR A 91 -23.57 -9.11 -3.94
N HIS A 92 -24.42 -8.36 -4.61
CA HIS A 92 -24.26 -6.90 -4.77
C HIS A 92 -24.26 -6.21 -3.40
N ASP A 93 -25.17 -6.57 -2.52
CA ASP A 93 -25.31 -5.98 -1.19
C ASP A 93 -24.09 -6.25 -0.30
N ASP A 94 -23.43 -7.40 -0.43
CA ASP A 94 -22.19 -7.70 0.28
C ASP A 94 -21.07 -6.76 -0.15
N ARG A 95 -20.97 -6.46 -1.44
CA ARG A 95 -19.98 -5.54 -2.00
C ARG A 95 -20.22 -4.10 -1.56
N GLU A 96 -21.47 -3.63 -1.62
CA GLU A 96 -21.87 -2.31 -1.13
C GLU A 96 -21.59 -2.16 0.37
N ARG A 97 -21.88 -3.19 1.15
CA ARG A 97 -21.62 -3.23 2.59
C ARG A 97 -20.12 -3.21 2.92
N ALA A 98 -19.31 -3.87 2.14
CA ALA A 98 -17.85 -3.84 2.30
C ALA A 98 -17.26 -2.46 1.94
N MET A 99 -17.82 -1.78 0.93
CA MET A 99 -17.39 -0.44 0.53
C MET A 99 -17.79 0.64 1.55
N ASN A 100 -18.96 0.49 2.20
CA ASN A 100 -19.50 1.48 3.13
C ASN A 100 -19.90 0.78 4.44
N SER A 101 -18.90 0.39 5.22
CA SER A 101 -19.06 -0.54 6.34
C SER A 101 -19.29 0.13 7.70
N TYR A 102 -19.45 1.46 7.78
CA TYR A 102 -19.51 2.20 9.06
C TYR A 102 -20.60 1.71 10.03
N ASN A 103 -21.69 1.19 9.51
CA ASN A 103 -22.81 0.62 10.27
C ASN A 103 -23.07 -0.86 9.96
N ALA A 104 -22.11 -1.53 9.34
CA ALA A 104 -22.20 -2.94 9.03
C ALA A 104 -22.06 -3.82 10.30
N PRO A 105 -22.58 -5.06 10.29
CA PRO A 105 -22.41 -5.99 11.40
C PRO A 105 -20.93 -6.31 11.69
N ASP A 106 -20.66 -6.78 12.91
CA ASP A 106 -19.33 -7.20 13.34
C ASP A 106 -18.67 -8.19 12.38
N ALA A 107 -19.44 -9.10 11.79
CA ALA A 107 -18.94 -10.06 10.81
C ALA A 107 -18.22 -9.41 9.62
N VAL A 108 -18.59 -8.16 9.26
CA VAL A 108 -17.93 -7.38 8.20
C VAL A 108 -16.74 -6.59 8.74
N ASN A 109 -16.88 -6.01 9.94
CA ASN A 109 -15.90 -5.09 10.49
C ASN A 109 -14.85 -5.74 11.41
N GLN A 110 -15.08 -6.97 11.87
CA GLN A 110 -14.12 -7.69 12.69
C GLN A 110 -12.82 -7.96 11.93
N VAL A 111 -11.76 -8.13 12.68
CA VAL A 111 -10.47 -8.59 12.18
C VAL A 111 -10.38 -10.10 12.40
N ASP A 112 -10.18 -10.85 11.33
CA ASP A 112 -9.88 -12.27 11.42
C ASP A 112 -8.40 -12.46 11.80
N TRP A 113 -8.16 -12.72 13.07
CA TRP A 113 -6.82 -12.89 13.63
C TRP A 113 -6.18 -14.24 13.25
N ASP A 114 -6.93 -15.21 12.76
CA ASP A 114 -6.39 -16.49 12.31
C ASP A 114 -5.55 -16.34 11.04
N LEU A 115 -5.86 -15.32 10.21
CA LEU A 115 -5.07 -14.97 9.03
C LEU A 115 -3.60 -14.63 9.34
N ILE A 116 -3.28 -14.22 10.57
CA ILE A 116 -1.89 -13.98 10.99
C ILE A 116 -1.05 -15.24 10.84
N ASN A 117 -1.59 -16.38 11.26
CA ASN A 117 -0.87 -17.66 11.19
C ASN A 117 -0.70 -18.13 9.74
N GLU A 118 -1.69 -17.86 8.89
CA GLU A 118 -1.67 -18.27 7.49
C GLU A 118 -0.75 -17.38 6.63
N ARG A 119 -0.57 -16.12 7.04
CA ARG A 119 0.10 -15.07 6.22
C ARG A 119 1.31 -14.45 6.92
N GLN A 120 1.98 -15.24 7.74
CA GLN A 120 3.14 -14.80 8.50
C GLN A 120 4.26 -14.24 7.61
N GLU A 121 4.47 -14.82 6.41
CA GLU A 121 5.47 -14.35 5.46
C GLU A 121 5.19 -12.92 4.99
N SER A 122 3.94 -12.59 4.68
CA SER A 122 3.52 -11.23 4.29
C SER A 122 3.74 -10.24 5.43
N ILE A 123 3.37 -10.63 6.65
CA ILE A 123 3.59 -9.80 7.85
C ILE A 123 5.07 -9.55 8.07
N ASP A 124 5.90 -10.57 7.95
CA ASP A 124 7.35 -10.44 8.14
C ASP A 124 8.00 -9.58 7.05
N PHE A 125 7.53 -9.69 5.80
CA PHE A 125 7.95 -8.81 4.72
C PHE A 125 7.62 -7.34 5.04
N ILE A 126 6.36 -7.04 5.35
CA ILE A 126 5.93 -5.65 5.65
C ILE A 126 6.65 -5.12 6.90
N ARG A 127 6.86 -5.95 7.92
CA ARG A 127 7.65 -5.58 9.11
C ARG A 127 9.08 -5.16 8.74
N GLN A 128 9.72 -5.84 7.79
CA GLN A 128 11.06 -5.47 7.32
C GLN A 128 11.03 -4.12 6.57
N ILE A 129 10.02 -3.86 5.75
CA ILE A 129 9.85 -2.58 5.06
C ILE A 129 9.64 -1.43 6.06
N ILE A 130 8.80 -1.64 7.10
CA ILE A 130 8.60 -0.66 8.17
C ILE A 130 9.92 -0.38 8.91
N ARG A 131 10.67 -1.43 9.24
CA ARG A 131 12.00 -1.28 9.87
C ARG A 131 12.94 -0.45 8.98
N LEU A 132 12.99 -0.74 7.68
CA LEU A 132 13.80 0.02 6.75
C LEU A 132 13.41 1.50 6.77
N LYS A 133 12.12 1.83 6.64
CA LYS A 133 11.64 3.22 6.68
C LYS A 133 11.99 3.94 8.00
N THR A 134 11.91 3.24 9.12
CA THR A 134 12.08 3.84 10.45
C THR A 134 13.53 3.90 10.93
N GLN A 135 14.41 3.10 10.37
CA GLN A 135 15.83 3.05 10.76
C GLN A 135 16.71 4.05 10.02
N THR A 136 16.23 4.64 8.95
CA THR A 136 16.95 5.65 8.16
C THR A 136 16.05 6.83 7.82
N SER A 137 16.65 8.03 7.69
CA SER A 137 15.93 9.21 7.19
C SER A 137 15.73 9.21 5.67
N ALA A 138 16.31 8.26 4.95
CA ALA A 138 16.30 8.21 3.49
C ALA A 138 14.86 8.18 2.89
N PHE A 139 13.92 7.56 3.58
CA PHE A 139 12.51 7.47 3.16
C PHE A 139 11.57 8.50 3.84
N SER A 140 12.14 9.50 4.54
CA SER A 140 11.37 10.49 5.29
C SER A 140 12.14 11.81 5.46
N TYR A 141 12.66 12.35 4.37
CA TYR A 141 13.34 13.65 4.42
C TYR A 141 12.36 14.76 4.87
N PRO A 142 12.78 15.63 5.79
CA PRO A 142 11.90 16.64 6.37
C PRO A 142 11.59 17.80 5.42
N THR A 143 12.42 18.01 4.39
CA THR A 143 12.26 19.11 3.44
C THR A 143 12.28 18.65 1.98
N TYR A 144 11.60 19.39 1.12
CA TYR A 144 11.67 19.10 -0.33
C TYR A 144 13.05 19.39 -0.93
N GLU A 145 13.84 20.28 -0.32
CA GLU A 145 15.22 20.49 -0.73
C GLU A 145 16.05 19.20 -0.57
N GLU A 146 15.92 18.53 0.56
CA GLU A 146 16.60 17.27 0.79
C GLU A 146 16.05 16.14 -0.10
N VAL A 147 14.74 16.06 -0.30
CA VAL A 147 14.15 15.10 -1.24
C VAL A 147 14.76 15.25 -2.63
N TYR A 148 14.75 16.47 -3.19
CA TYR A 148 15.26 16.70 -4.55
C TYR A 148 16.80 16.59 -4.67
N ARG A 149 17.51 16.71 -3.57
CA ARG A 149 18.96 16.50 -3.53
C ARG A 149 19.32 15.02 -3.53
N HIS A 150 18.49 14.17 -2.93
CA HIS A 150 18.84 12.80 -2.62
C HIS A 150 18.01 11.73 -3.33
N VAL A 151 16.82 12.05 -3.82
CA VAL A 151 15.91 11.07 -4.42
C VAL A 151 15.81 11.28 -5.94
N PHE A 152 16.19 10.25 -6.71
CA PHE A 152 16.24 10.28 -8.17
C PHE A 152 15.31 9.21 -8.75
N VAL A 153 14.23 9.61 -9.38
CA VAL A 153 13.31 8.68 -10.04
C VAL A 153 13.80 8.41 -11.46
N HIS A 154 14.27 7.19 -11.71
CA HIS A 154 14.79 6.76 -13.02
C HIS A 154 13.65 6.38 -13.98
N THR A 155 12.69 5.60 -13.49
CA THR A 155 11.49 5.28 -14.25
C THR A 155 10.29 5.08 -13.33
N ALA A 156 9.16 5.62 -13.74
CA ALA A 156 7.84 5.38 -13.16
C ALA A 156 6.83 5.53 -14.30
N ILE A 157 7.13 4.92 -15.43
CA ILE A 157 6.36 5.05 -16.67
C ILE A 157 5.12 4.19 -16.55
N GLN A 158 3.97 4.82 -16.73
CA GLN A 158 2.69 4.12 -16.81
C GLN A 158 2.75 3.02 -17.89
N ASN A 159 2.25 1.86 -17.58
CA ASN A 159 2.24 0.66 -18.42
C ASN A 159 3.60 -0.01 -18.68
N SER A 160 4.72 0.51 -18.15
CA SER A 160 6.01 -0.19 -18.23
C SER A 160 6.07 -1.40 -17.30
N GLY A 161 5.30 -1.38 -16.21
CA GLY A 161 5.36 -2.36 -15.12
C GLY A 161 6.58 -2.19 -14.21
N TRP A 162 7.43 -1.18 -14.45
CA TRP A 162 8.62 -0.91 -13.66
C TRP A 162 8.55 0.45 -12.99
N ILE A 163 8.94 0.47 -11.71
CA ILE A 163 9.20 1.68 -10.94
C ILE A 163 10.59 1.52 -10.37
N VAL A 164 11.49 2.45 -10.73
CA VAL A 164 12.87 2.43 -10.27
C VAL A 164 13.23 3.81 -9.79
N TYR A 165 13.70 3.91 -8.57
CA TYR A 165 14.27 5.14 -8.03
C TYR A 165 15.42 4.84 -7.09
N GLU A 166 16.28 5.81 -6.93
CA GLU A 166 17.49 5.75 -6.13
C GLU A 166 17.42 6.80 -5.03
N ILE A 167 17.94 6.48 -3.86
CA ILE A 167 18.12 7.42 -2.77
C ILE A 167 19.60 7.44 -2.39
N GLN A 168 20.25 8.57 -2.64
CA GLN A 168 21.67 8.80 -2.33
C GLN A 168 21.79 9.51 -0.99
N GLY A 169 21.64 8.79 0.10
CA GLY A 169 21.85 9.31 1.45
C GLY A 169 23.34 9.52 1.77
N THR A 170 23.60 10.20 2.87
CA THR A 170 24.99 10.50 3.30
C THR A 170 25.77 9.29 3.79
N LYS A 171 25.08 8.27 4.28
CA LYS A 171 25.66 7.04 4.83
C LYS A 171 25.25 5.79 4.09
N GLU A 172 24.11 5.84 3.41
CA GLU A 172 23.45 4.69 2.81
C GLU A 172 22.92 5.06 1.44
N HIS A 173 23.05 4.13 0.50
CA HIS A 173 22.47 4.25 -0.84
C HIS A 173 21.42 3.15 -1.04
N PHE A 174 20.28 3.51 -1.56
CA PHE A 174 19.21 2.58 -1.85
C PHE A 174 18.85 2.64 -3.33
N LEU A 175 18.75 1.48 -3.95
CA LEU A 175 18.08 1.30 -5.23
C LEU A 175 16.77 0.57 -4.97
N VAL A 176 15.65 1.24 -5.22
CA VAL A 176 14.31 0.68 -5.04
C VAL A 176 13.73 0.31 -6.40
N VAL A 177 13.35 -0.94 -6.52
CA VAL A 177 12.80 -1.49 -7.76
C VAL A 177 11.49 -2.21 -7.45
N PHE A 178 10.41 -1.75 -8.06
CA PHE A 178 9.14 -2.49 -8.10
C PHE A 178 8.91 -3.02 -9.50
N ASN A 179 8.62 -4.31 -9.59
CA ASN A 179 8.23 -4.99 -10.81
C ASN A 179 6.78 -5.46 -10.70
N ALA A 180 5.89 -4.83 -11.46
CA ALA A 180 4.47 -5.21 -11.53
C ALA A 180 4.17 -6.14 -12.72
N LYS A 181 5.19 -6.58 -13.45
CA LYS A 181 5.09 -7.63 -14.45
C LYS A 181 5.60 -8.90 -13.82
N GLY A 182 4.75 -9.89 -13.67
CA GLY A 182 5.13 -11.21 -13.20
C GLY A 182 6.12 -11.90 -14.14
#